data_9ba21f09566d059e4d8f53d9d82e3dc6
#
_entry.id   9ba21f09566d059e4d8f53d9d82e3dc6
#
_cell.length_a   1.000
_cell.length_b   1.000
_cell.length_c   1.000
_cell.angle_alpha   90.00
_cell.angle_beta   90.00
_cell.angle_gamma   90.00
#
_symmetry.space_group_name_H-M   'P 1'
#
loop_
_entity.id
_entity.type
_entity.pdbx_description
1 polymer ?
#
loop_
_entity_poly.entity_id
_entity_poly.type
_entity_poly.pdbx_seq_one_letter_code
_entity_poly.pdbx_strand_id
1 'polypeptide(L)'
;MRVVADKNISAGDLSGNITSEAIDVRLQYGWSVIAAWTGSSPSGTIKVQASPDGVLWVDTGVSASLSGNTGSYFVNKEWQFYPYLRIVYTRTAGTGSVDIWFAGKGG
;
A
#
# COMPACT_ATOMS: atom_id res chain seq x y z
N MET A 1 1.05 -14.86 18.56
CA MET A 1 1.13 -13.85 17.48
C MET A 1 0.88 -14.51 16.14
N ARG A 2 0.07 -13.91 15.32
CA ARG A 2 -0.27 -14.45 14.01
C ARG A 2 0.08 -13.40 12.93
N VAL A 3 0.72 -13.85 11.87
CA VAL A 3 1.04 -13.00 10.72
C VAL A 3 0.29 -13.52 9.51
N VAL A 4 -0.41 -12.63 8.82
CA VAL A 4 -1.12 -12.92 7.58
C VAL A 4 -0.59 -11.98 6.51
N ALA A 5 -0.19 -12.53 5.37
CA ALA A 5 0.34 -11.74 4.27
C ALA A 5 -0.44 -12.01 2.99
N ASP A 6 -0.87 -10.95 2.33
CA ASP A 6 -1.60 -11.00 1.08
C ASP A 6 -1.01 -10.06 0.05
N LYS A 7 -1.05 -10.46 -1.21
CA LYS A 7 -0.67 -9.62 -2.32
C LYS A 7 -1.89 -8.83 -2.78
N ASN A 8 -1.96 -7.56 -2.39
CA ASN A 8 -3.14 -6.71 -2.63
C ASN A 8 -3.17 -6.10 -4.02
N ILE A 9 -2.00 -5.82 -4.60
CA ILE A 9 -1.90 -5.33 -5.97
C ILE A 9 -0.90 -6.23 -6.68
N SER A 10 -1.34 -6.86 -7.77
CA SER A 10 -0.54 -7.77 -8.56
C SER A 10 -0.38 -7.20 -9.96
N ALA A 11 0.86 -6.93 -10.36
CA ALA A 11 1.18 -6.34 -11.66
C ALA A 11 0.33 -5.09 -11.95
N GLY A 12 0.19 -4.22 -10.95
CA GLY A 12 -0.56 -2.98 -11.08
C GLY A 12 0.06 -2.08 -12.14
N ASP A 13 -0.78 -1.47 -12.99
CA ASP A 13 -0.33 -0.65 -14.10
C ASP A 13 0.05 0.75 -13.62
N LEU A 14 1.33 1.08 -13.66
CA LEU A 14 1.85 2.38 -13.24
C LEU A 14 1.60 3.50 -14.23
N SER A 15 0.97 3.22 -15.37
CA SER A 15 0.58 4.27 -16.32
C SER A 15 -0.69 5.01 -15.90
N GLY A 16 -1.30 4.66 -14.78
CA GLY A 16 -2.47 5.31 -14.22
C GLY A 16 -2.50 5.21 -12.71
N ASN A 17 -3.49 5.84 -12.09
CA ASN A 17 -3.69 5.75 -10.66
C ASN A 17 -4.25 4.38 -10.28
N ILE A 18 -3.86 3.89 -9.09
CA ILE A 18 -4.30 2.60 -8.59
C ILE A 18 -4.86 2.80 -7.18
N THR A 19 -6.00 2.19 -6.90
CA THR A 19 -6.56 2.13 -5.56
C THR A 19 -6.86 0.67 -5.24
N SER A 20 -6.29 0.17 -4.14
CA SER A 20 -6.55 -1.20 -3.71
C SER A 20 -7.95 -1.32 -3.12
N GLU A 21 -8.42 -2.55 -2.96
CA GLU A 21 -9.61 -2.82 -2.18
C GLU A 21 -9.37 -2.47 -0.71
N ALA A 22 -10.44 -2.26 0.05
CA ALA A 22 -10.36 -2.05 1.48
C ALA A 22 -9.83 -3.32 2.16
N ILE A 23 -8.87 -3.15 3.06
CA ILE A 23 -8.26 -4.23 3.81
C ILE A 23 -8.80 -4.17 5.23
N ASP A 24 -9.43 -5.25 5.67
CA ASP A 24 -9.97 -5.35 7.03
C ASP A 24 -8.84 -5.68 7.99
N VAL A 25 -8.52 -4.75 8.90
CA VAL A 25 -7.44 -4.91 9.88
C VAL A 25 -7.96 -4.86 11.31
N ARG A 26 -9.25 -5.09 11.51
CA ARG A 26 -9.88 -4.96 12.83
C ARG A 26 -9.32 -5.91 13.89
N LEU A 27 -8.80 -7.07 13.46
CA LEU A 27 -8.22 -8.06 14.36
C LEU A 27 -6.69 -7.99 14.44
N GLN A 28 -6.11 -6.90 13.95
CA GLN A 28 -4.67 -6.76 13.87
C GLN A 28 -4.21 -5.52 14.61
N TYR A 29 -3.09 -5.61 15.29
CA TYR A 29 -2.50 -4.48 15.99
C TYR A 29 -1.25 -3.91 15.30
N GLY A 30 -0.82 -4.55 14.24
CA GLY A 30 0.32 -4.09 13.44
C GLY A 30 0.19 -4.53 12.00
N TRP A 31 0.81 -3.79 11.11
CA TRP A 31 0.78 -4.10 9.68
C TRP A 31 2.06 -3.63 9.00
N SER A 32 2.34 -4.22 7.88
CA SER A 32 3.43 -3.79 7.01
C SER A 32 2.99 -3.79 5.56
N VAL A 33 3.61 -2.93 4.77
CA VAL A 33 3.39 -2.84 3.33
C VAL A 33 4.73 -2.99 2.64
N ILE A 34 4.78 -3.86 1.65
CA ILE A 34 5.96 -4.08 0.83
C ILE A 34 5.55 -3.82 -0.61
N ALA A 35 6.27 -2.95 -1.30
CA ALA A 35 6.03 -2.65 -2.70
C ALA A 35 7.30 -2.90 -3.50
N ALA A 36 7.16 -3.44 -4.69
CA ALA A 36 8.26 -3.63 -5.63
C ALA A 36 7.77 -3.24 -7.03
N TRP A 37 8.55 -2.45 -7.73
CA TRP A 37 8.16 -1.95 -9.05
C TRP A 37 9.29 -2.09 -10.05
N THR A 38 8.89 -2.10 -11.33
CA THR A 38 9.80 -2.05 -12.46
C THR A 38 9.11 -1.33 -13.61
N GLY A 39 9.86 -0.63 -14.44
CA GLY A 39 9.26 0.09 -15.56
C GLY A 39 10.21 1.07 -16.22
N SER A 40 9.61 1.99 -16.98
CA SER A 40 10.31 3.05 -17.69
C SER A 40 10.09 4.37 -16.96
N SER A 41 11.03 4.71 -16.08
CA SER A 41 11.02 5.92 -15.28
C SER A 41 9.68 6.17 -14.58
N PRO A 42 9.10 5.18 -13.88
CA PRO A 42 7.84 5.40 -13.20
C PRO A 42 8.03 6.45 -12.09
N SER A 43 7.08 7.35 -12.00
CA SER A 43 7.09 8.42 -11.02
C SER A 43 5.69 8.59 -10.44
N GLY A 44 5.60 8.66 -9.14
CA GLY A 44 4.34 8.79 -8.43
C GLY A 44 4.52 8.55 -6.95
N THR A 45 3.41 8.47 -6.23
CA THR A 45 3.43 8.31 -4.79
C THR A 45 2.51 7.18 -4.37
N ILE A 46 3.02 6.26 -3.54
CA ILE A 46 2.24 5.23 -2.88
C ILE A 46 1.89 5.75 -1.49
N LYS A 47 0.61 5.71 -1.14
CA LYS A 47 0.11 6.14 0.16
C LYS A 47 -0.73 5.04 0.80
N VAL A 48 -0.75 5.03 2.13
CA VAL A 48 -1.68 4.20 2.89
C VAL A 48 -2.74 5.12 3.50
N GLN A 49 -4.00 4.78 3.27
CA GLN A 49 -5.14 5.50 3.81
C GLN A 49 -5.89 4.61 4.80
N ALA A 50 -6.52 5.23 5.78
CA ALA A 50 -7.30 4.55 6.79
C ALA A 50 -8.74 5.03 6.77
N SER A 51 -9.64 4.16 7.22
CA SER A 51 -11.06 4.47 7.29
C SER A 51 -11.70 3.87 8.55
N PRO A 52 -12.61 4.59 9.20
CA PRO A 52 -13.37 4.05 10.33
C PRO A 52 -14.52 3.13 9.86
N ASP A 53 -14.99 3.29 8.64
CA ASP A 53 -16.21 2.64 8.15
C ASP A 53 -16.11 2.08 6.73
N GLY A 54 -14.98 2.26 6.06
CA GLY A 54 -14.81 1.85 4.66
C GLY A 54 -15.34 2.86 3.63
N VAL A 55 -15.84 3.99 4.08
CA VAL A 55 -16.42 5.03 3.21
C VAL A 55 -15.61 6.33 3.27
N LEU A 56 -15.31 6.82 4.46
CA LEU A 56 -14.46 7.99 4.65
C LEU A 56 -13.00 7.55 4.71
N TRP A 57 -12.17 8.06 3.83
CA TRP A 57 -10.75 7.71 3.76
C TRP A 57 -9.87 8.91 4.04
N VAL A 58 -8.88 8.71 4.91
CA VAL A 58 -7.92 9.75 5.29
C VAL A 58 -6.50 9.21 5.16
N ASP A 59 -5.56 10.09 4.88
CA ASP A 59 -4.15 9.72 4.79
C ASP A 59 -3.60 9.42 6.19
N THR A 60 -2.86 8.31 6.31
CA THR A 60 -2.20 7.94 7.57
C THR A 60 -0.89 8.68 7.79
N GLY A 61 -0.40 9.37 6.77
CA GLY A 61 0.94 9.95 6.78
C GLY A 61 2.01 9.02 6.21
N VAL A 62 1.67 7.79 5.93
CA VAL A 62 2.60 6.85 5.30
C VAL A 62 2.58 7.05 3.80
N SER A 63 3.71 7.43 3.22
CA SER A 63 3.82 7.62 1.78
C SER A 63 5.25 7.33 1.32
N ALA A 64 5.37 6.93 0.07
CA ALA A 64 6.66 6.69 -0.58
C ALA A 64 6.59 7.15 -2.02
N SER A 65 7.66 7.78 -2.49
CA SER A 65 7.79 8.17 -3.89
C SER A 65 8.56 7.09 -4.64
N LEU A 66 8.07 6.74 -5.84
CA LEU A 66 8.79 5.85 -6.73
C LEU A 66 9.97 6.62 -7.35
N SER A 67 11.11 5.97 -7.41
CA SER A 67 12.29 6.51 -8.10
C SER A 67 13.05 5.39 -8.79
N GLY A 68 13.57 5.69 -9.99
CA GLY A 68 14.33 4.73 -10.79
C GLY A 68 13.40 3.72 -11.50
N ASN A 69 14.00 2.98 -12.43
CA ASN A 69 13.26 1.99 -13.23
C ASN A 69 12.89 0.74 -12.44
N THR A 70 13.61 0.46 -11.37
CA THR A 70 13.36 -0.68 -10.49
C THR A 70 13.58 -0.22 -9.06
N GLY A 71 12.69 -0.59 -8.17
CA GLY A 71 12.83 -0.23 -6.77
C GLY A 71 11.90 -0.99 -5.88
N SER A 72 12.05 -0.77 -4.59
CA SER A 72 11.19 -1.37 -3.59
C SER A 72 11.01 -0.41 -2.40
N TYR A 73 9.93 -0.63 -1.67
CA TYR A 73 9.61 0.14 -0.48
C TYR A 73 9.04 -0.79 0.58
N PHE A 74 9.39 -0.52 1.82
CA PHE A 74 8.90 -1.29 2.96
C PHE A 74 8.55 -0.33 4.08
N VAL A 75 7.41 -0.55 4.70
CA VAL A 75 7.00 0.18 5.91
C VAL A 75 6.36 -0.79 6.89
N ASN A 76 6.61 -0.56 8.16
CA ASN A 76 6.12 -1.39 9.25
C ASN A 76 5.53 -0.48 10.33
N LYS A 77 4.29 -0.75 10.72
CA LYS A 77 3.59 0.05 11.74
C LYS A 77 2.99 -0.88 12.79
N GLU A 78 3.12 -0.49 14.05
CA GLU A 78 2.54 -1.21 15.18
C GLU A 78 1.60 -0.29 15.97
N TRP A 79 0.68 -0.90 16.69
CA TRP A 79 -0.29 -0.18 17.55
C TRP A 79 -1.16 0.79 16.75
N GLN A 80 -1.56 0.38 15.54
CA GLN A 80 -2.49 1.12 14.72
C GLN A 80 -3.90 0.57 14.93
N PHE A 81 -4.85 1.46 15.13
CA PHE A 81 -6.21 1.10 15.53
C PHE A 81 -7.27 1.53 14.50
N TYR A 82 -6.94 1.38 13.22
CA TYR A 82 -7.86 1.66 12.14
C TYR A 82 -8.58 0.38 11.74
N PRO A 83 -9.93 0.40 11.59
CA PRO A 83 -10.66 -0.79 11.13
C PRO A 83 -10.32 -1.21 9.71
N TYR A 84 -10.08 -0.24 8.83
CA TYR A 84 -9.82 -0.51 7.42
C TYR A 84 -8.65 0.30 6.92
N LEU A 85 -7.89 -0.29 6.00
CA LEU A 85 -6.79 0.37 5.29
C LEU A 85 -6.95 0.14 3.80
N ARG A 86 -6.38 1.01 3.00
CA ARG A 86 -6.21 0.79 1.56
C ARG A 86 -4.92 1.43 1.08
N ILE A 87 -4.44 0.97 -0.07
CA ILE A 87 -3.22 1.46 -0.69
C ILE A 87 -3.61 2.23 -1.94
N VAL A 88 -3.08 3.44 -2.09
CA VAL A 88 -3.37 4.31 -3.22
C VAL A 88 -2.07 4.71 -3.89
N TYR A 89 -1.99 4.49 -5.19
CA TYR A 89 -0.90 4.99 -6.02
C TYR A 89 -1.40 6.13 -6.87
N THR A 90 -0.75 7.29 -6.78
CA THR A 90 -1.03 8.46 -7.60
C THR A 90 0.12 8.66 -8.58
N ARG A 91 -0.18 8.53 -9.87
CA ARG A 91 0.81 8.64 -10.93
C ARG A 91 1.20 10.10 -11.17
N THR A 92 2.51 10.33 -11.35
CA THR A 92 3.02 11.61 -11.85
C THR A 92 3.49 11.47 -13.30
N ALA A 93 4.26 10.45 -13.62
CA ALA A 93 4.80 10.23 -14.95
C ALA A 93 5.28 8.78 -15.10
N GLY A 94 5.65 8.38 -16.32
CA GLY A 94 6.26 7.09 -16.59
C GLY A 94 5.27 5.95 -16.70
N THR A 95 5.80 4.76 -16.91
CA THR A 95 5.04 3.51 -17.06
C THR A 95 5.73 2.38 -16.35
N GLY A 96 5.02 1.29 -16.10
CA GLY A 96 5.60 0.12 -15.48
C GLY A 96 4.55 -0.70 -14.75
N SER A 97 5.02 -1.57 -13.86
CA SER A 97 4.15 -2.38 -13.03
C SER A 97 4.64 -2.40 -11.59
N VAL A 98 3.73 -2.59 -10.67
CA VAL A 98 4.01 -2.67 -9.24
C VAL A 98 3.29 -3.85 -8.62
N ASP A 99 3.97 -4.55 -7.72
CA ASP A 99 3.38 -5.53 -6.83
C ASP A 99 3.40 -4.98 -5.42
N ILE A 100 2.29 -5.07 -4.73
CA ILE A 100 2.18 -4.57 -3.36
C ILE A 100 1.60 -5.66 -2.48
N TRP A 101 2.31 -5.97 -1.40
CA TRP A 101 1.89 -6.93 -0.39
C TRP A 101 1.52 -6.21 0.89
N PHE A 102 0.50 -6.70 1.54
CA PHE A 102 0.11 -6.25 2.86
C PHE A 102 0.24 -7.42 3.82
N ALA A 103 0.91 -7.22 4.93
CA ALA A 103 1.01 -8.22 5.99
C ALA A 103 0.50 -7.61 7.29
N GLY A 104 -0.36 -8.35 7.98
CA GLY A 104 -0.89 -7.94 9.27
C GLY A 104 -0.52 -8.96 10.34
N LYS A 105 -0.37 -8.50 11.58
CA LYS A 105 -0.17 -9.40 12.70
C LYS A 105 -1.19 -9.10 13.80
N GLY A 106 -1.78 -10.16 14.34
CA GLY A 106 -2.78 -10.08 15.38
C GLY A 106 -2.43 -10.92 16.58
N GLY A 107 -3.14 -10.68 17.63
CA GLY A 107 -3.02 -11.42 18.88
C GLY A 107 -3.71 -12.78 18.83
#